data_b34ddcbc026bffdf2a2ebef113073cc0
#
_entry.id   b34ddcbc026bffdf2a2ebef113073cc0
#
_cell.length_a   1.000
_cell.length_b   1.000
_cell.length_c   1.000
_cell.angle_alpha   90.00
_cell.angle_beta   90.00
_cell.angle_gamma   90.00
#
_symmetry.space_group_name_H-M   'P 1'
#
loop_
_entity.id
_entity.type
_entity.pdbx_description
1 polymer ?
#
loop_
_entity_poly.entity_id
_entity_poly.type
_entity_poly.pdbx_seq_one_letter_code
_entity_poly.pdbx_strand_id
1 'polypeptide(L)'
;MIKLKDLIKEEVSMSQLNQVEKYLDKIWAKVGIDVEFTRHFHDRVNDERNKKPINTAELIRIYREIYKKYGKQISQLSNGVELLLKDMSTDINVPVVLKWDGKEFDMIAKTVMRKKNFKSRTKKYSV
;
A
#
# COMPACT_ATOMS: atom_id res chain seq x y z
N MET A 1 -30.58 -18.43 2.24
CA MET A 1 -29.71 -18.58 3.42
C MET A 1 -28.34 -17.98 3.14
N ILE A 2 -27.89 -17.11 4.02
CA ILE A 2 -26.55 -16.52 3.91
C ILE A 2 -25.53 -17.59 4.25
N LYS A 3 -24.60 -17.83 3.34
CA LYS A 3 -23.55 -18.82 3.60
C LYS A 3 -22.56 -18.26 4.61
N LEU A 4 -22.04 -19.13 5.47
CA LEU A 4 -21.09 -18.73 6.49
C LEU A 4 -19.87 -18.01 5.89
N LYS A 5 -19.38 -18.47 4.76
CA LYS A 5 -18.24 -17.83 4.10
C LYS A 5 -18.54 -16.42 3.62
N ASP A 6 -19.81 -16.09 3.35
CA ASP A 6 -20.21 -14.73 2.94
C ASP A 6 -20.21 -13.81 4.15
N LEU A 7 -20.49 -14.36 5.36
CA LEU A 7 -20.43 -13.61 6.61
C LEU A 7 -19.00 -13.34 7.05
N ILE A 8 -18.07 -14.22 6.70
CA ILE A 8 -16.65 -14.08 7.06
C ILE A 8 -15.80 -13.56 5.90
N LYS A 9 -16.44 -13.17 4.80
CA LYS A 9 -15.73 -12.54 3.71
C LYS A 9 -15.27 -11.18 4.19
N GLU A 10 -14.00 -11.11 4.57
CA GLU A 10 -13.43 -9.92 5.17
C GLU A 10 -13.15 -8.86 4.12
N GLU A 11 -14.01 -7.85 4.09
CA GLU A 11 -13.68 -6.62 3.41
C GLU A 11 -12.94 -5.72 4.38
N VAL A 12 -11.96 -5.01 3.87
CA VAL A 12 -11.23 -4.02 4.66
C VAL A 12 -12.11 -2.78 4.77
N SER A 13 -12.50 -2.43 6.00
CA SER A 13 -13.28 -1.22 6.23
C SER A 13 -12.39 0.02 6.19
N MET A 14 -13.00 1.20 6.03
CA MET A 14 -12.25 2.47 6.12
C MET A 14 -11.57 2.61 7.48
N SER A 15 -12.27 2.20 8.55
CA SER A 15 -11.71 2.24 9.91
C SER A 15 -10.46 1.38 10.03
N GLN A 16 -10.50 0.17 9.49
CA GLN A 16 -9.34 -0.73 9.50
C GLN A 16 -8.19 -0.14 8.68
N LEU A 17 -8.50 0.41 7.52
CA LEU A 17 -7.47 1.02 6.67
C LEU A 17 -6.84 2.23 7.35
N ASN A 18 -7.64 3.04 8.05
CA ASN A 18 -7.11 4.17 8.82
C ASN A 18 -6.19 3.72 9.96
N GLN A 19 -6.49 2.60 10.59
CA GLN A 19 -5.63 2.03 11.63
C GLN A 19 -4.30 1.55 11.05
N VAL A 20 -4.35 0.91 9.89
CA VAL A 20 -3.14 0.48 9.16
C VAL A 20 -2.30 1.70 8.81
N GLU A 21 -2.92 2.75 8.29
CA GLU A 21 -2.25 3.99 7.93
C GLU A 21 -1.51 4.59 9.13
N LYS A 22 -2.18 4.72 10.27
CA LYS A 22 -1.58 5.27 11.50
C LYS A 22 -0.40 4.43 11.98
N TYR A 23 -0.54 3.12 11.91
CA TYR A 23 0.52 2.20 12.30
C TYR A 23 1.75 2.37 11.41
N LEU A 24 1.53 2.41 10.10
CA LEU A 24 2.62 2.55 9.13
C LEU A 24 3.25 3.95 9.18
N ASP A 25 2.46 4.99 9.48
CA ASP A 25 2.97 6.34 9.67
C ASP A 25 4.06 6.38 10.74
N LYS A 26 3.86 5.67 11.84
CA LYS A 26 4.84 5.62 12.93
C LYS A 26 6.17 5.02 12.47
N ILE A 27 6.11 4.04 11.59
CA ILE A 27 7.31 3.38 11.06
C ILE A 27 8.01 4.30 10.07
N TRP A 28 7.28 4.81 9.09
CA TRP A 28 7.84 5.62 8.01
C TRP A 28 8.23 7.03 8.44
N ALA A 29 7.66 7.53 9.55
CA ALA A 29 8.05 8.83 10.11
C ALA A 29 9.54 8.89 10.43
N LYS A 30 10.16 7.75 10.72
CA LYS A 30 11.61 7.67 11.00
C LYS A 30 12.46 8.14 9.83
N VAL A 31 11.91 8.10 8.62
CA VAL A 31 12.59 8.59 7.41
C VAL A 31 11.87 9.80 6.81
N GLY A 32 10.99 10.45 7.58
CA GLY A 32 10.31 11.68 7.17
C GLY A 32 9.20 11.48 6.15
N ILE A 33 8.58 10.30 6.14
CA ILE A 33 7.52 9.96 5.19
C ILE A 33 6.23 9.66 5.95
N ASP A 34 5.13 10.27 5.50
CA ASP A 34 3.78 10.02 5.96
C ASP A 34 3.09 9.08 4.97
N VAL A 35 2.48 8.01 5.47
CA VAL A 35 1.77 7.04 4.62
C VAL A 35 0.32 7.48 4.48
N GLU A 36 -0.17 7.52 3.25
CA GLU A 36 -1.54 7.94 2.98
C GLU A 36 -2.22 6.99 2.01
N PHE A 37 -3.44 6.57 2.37
CA PHE A 37 -4.31 5.77 1.51
C PHE A 37 -5.51 6.62 1.12
N THR A 38 -5.80 6.71 -0.18
CA THR A 38 -6.97 7.45 -0.65
C THR A 38 -8.23 6.59 -0.53
N ARG A 39 -9.39 7.23 -0.68
CA ARG A 39 -10.66 6.52 -0.73
C ARG A 39 -10.69 5.52 -1.90
N HIS A 40 -10.13 5.91 -3.03
CA HIS A 40 -10.04 5.04 -4.19
C HIS A 40 -9.21 3.79 -3.90
N PHE A 41 -8.13 3.95 -3.11
CA PHE A 41 -7.33 2.80 -2.65
C PHE A 41 -8.20 1.82 -1.86
N HIS A 42 -9.03 2.34 -0.97
CA HIS A 42 -9.95 1.51 -0.19
C HIS A 42 -10.87 0.70 -1.10
N ASP A 43 -11.45 1.34 -2.13
CA ASP A 43 -12.32 0.66 -3.08
C ASP A 43 -11.56 -0.44 -3.82
N ARG A 44 -10.31 -0.19 -4.16
CA ARG A 44 -9.48 -1.15 -4.90
C ARG A 44 -9.03 -2.34 -4.04
N VAL A 45 -8.80 -2.12 -2.75
CA VAL A 45 -8.46 -3.21 -1.83
C VAL A 45 -9.57 -4.27 -1.84
N ASN A 46 -10.82 -3.83 -1.91
CA ASN A 46 -11.99 -4.71 -1.86
C ASN A 46 -12.51 -5.09 -3.24
N ASP A 47 -11.79 -4.78 -4.30
CA ASP A 47 -12.22 -5.04 -5.67
C ASP A 47 -12.19 -6.54 -5.97
N GLU A 48 -13.27 -7.05 -6.55
CA GLU A 48 -13.41 -8.46 -6.91
C GLU A 48 -12.34 -8.91 -7.93
N ARG A 49 -11.82 -7.98 -8.73
CA ARG A 49 -10.78 -8.28 -9.71
C ARG A 49 -9.47 -8.76 -9.08
N ASN A 50 -9.31 -8.58 -7.77
CA ASN A 50 -8.14 -9.10 -7.05
C ASN A 50 -8.17 -10.63 -6.93
N LYS A 51 -9.29 -11.27 -7.25
CA LYS A 51 -9.53 -12.72 -7.17
C LYS A 51 -9.45 -13.24 -5.74
N LYS A 52 -8.31 -13.02 -5.08
CA LYS A 52 -8.12 -13.33 -3.67
C LYS A 52 -8.14 -12.00 -2.91
N PRO A 53 -8.94 -11.87 -1.83
CA PRO A 53 -9.02 -10.63 -1.07
C PRO A 53 -7.66 -10.18 -0.56
N ILE A 54 -7.43 -8.86 -0.59
CA ILE A 54 -6.26 -8.24 0.01
C ILE A 54 -6.64 -7.88 1.44
N ASN A 55 -5.86 -8.31 2.40
CA ASN A 55 -6.15 -8.05 3.81
C ASN A 55 -5.15 -7.08 4.44
N THR A 56 -5.49 -6.60 5.63
CA THR A 56 -4.66 -5.61 6.33
C THR A 56 -3.28 -6.16 6.69
N ALA A 57 -3.19 -7.42 7.05
CA ALA A 57 -1.91 -8.04 7.38
C ALA A 57 -0.95 -8.06 6.20
N GLU A 58 -1.47 -8.30 4.99
CA GLU A 58 -0.67 -8.26 3.77
C GLU A 58 -0.14 -6.85 3.51
N LEU A 59 -0.99 -5.83 3.66
CA LEU A 59 -0.60 -4.43 3.47
C LEU A 59 0.49 -4.03 4.46
N ILE A 60 0.30 -4.36 5.74
CA ILE A 60 1.27 -4.05 6.78
C ILE A 60 2.62 -4.71 6.45
N ARG A 61 2.60 -5.98 6.08
CA ARG A 61 3.82 -6.72 5.75
C ARG A 61 4.58 -6.07 4.61
N ILE A 62 3.88 -5.76 3.53
CA ILE A 62 4.51 -5.14 2.34
C ILE A 62 5.18 -3.83 2.72
N TYR A 63 4.47 -2.92 3.36
CA TYR A 63 5.01 -1.61 3.73
C TYR A 63 6.17 -1.72 4.72
N ARG A 64 6.11 -2.64 5.66
CA ARG A 64 7.20 -2.87 6.62
C ARG A 64 8.45 -3.43 5.94
N GLU A 65 8.28 -4.42 5.06
CA GLU A 65 9.41 -5.02 4.34
C GLU A 65 10.05 -4.02 3.39
N ILE A 66 9.24 -3.23 2.68
CA ILE A 66 9.75 -2.16 1.82
C ILE A 66 10.52 -1.13 2.66
N TYR A 67 9.99 -0.76 3.82
CA TYR A 67 10.67 0.16 4.73
C TYR A 67 12.05 -0.36 5.14
N LYS A 68 12.11 -1.61 5.58
CA LYS A 68 13.37 -2.22 6.03
C LYS A 68 14.41 -2.25 4.92
N LYS A 69 13.98 -2.58 3.71
CA LYS A 69 14.89 -2.77 2.59
C LYS A 69 15.23 -1.47 1.86
N TYR A 70 14.27 -0.56 1.74
CA TYR A 70 14.40 0.62 0.88
C TYR A 70 14.02 1.94 1.54
N GLY A 71 13.67 1.96 2.81
CA GLY A 71 13.16 3.17 3.45
C GLY A 71 14.03 4.40 3.24
N LYS A 72 15.34 4.27 3.46
CA LYS A 72 16.28 5.38 3.28
C LYS A 72 16.36 5.82 1.82
N GLN A 73 16.39 4.88 0.88
CA GLN A 73 16.46 5.20 -0.55
C GLN A 73 15.22 5.98 -0.99
N ILE A 74 14.05 5.52 -0.55
CA ILE A 74 12.79 6.17 -0.92
C ILE A 74 12.73 7.59 -0.35
N SER A 75 13.21 7.79 0.88
CA SER A 75 13.22 9.12 1.51
C SER A 75 14.09 10.14 0.79
N GLN A 76 15.00 9.68 -0.07
CA GLN A 76 15.92 10.56 -0.79
C GLN A 76 15.45 10.87 -2.21
N LEU A 77 14.27 10.38 -2.59
CA LEU A 77 13.73 10.62 -3.93
C LEU A 77 13.11 12.02 -4.02
N SER A 78 12.93 12.47 -5.25
CA SER A 78 12.42 13.82 -5.52
C SER A 78 10.90 13.92 -5.37
N ASN A 79 10.42 15.14 -5.12
CA ASN A 79 8.99 15.42 -5.10
C ASN A 79 8.33 15.03 -6.43
N GLY A 80 7.20 14.34 -6.34
CA GLY A 80 6.43 13.94 -7.52
C GLY A 80 6.84 12.62 -8.13
N VAL A 81 7.87 11.94 -7.59
CA VAL A 81 8.30 10.66 -8.12
C VAL A 81 7.25 9.59 -7.89
N GLU A 82 6.97 8.81 -8.90
CA GLU A 82 6.08 7.67 -8.84
C GLU A 82 6.89 6.39 -8.64
N LEU A 83 6.40 5.52 -7.75
CA LEU A 83 7.05 4.25 -7.42
C LEU A 83 6.03 3.12 -7.49
N LEU A 84 6.54 1.90 -7.66
CA LEU A 84 5.74 0.69 -7.50
C LEU A 84 6.31 -0.14 -6.35
N LEU A 85 5.49 -0.32 -5.31
CA LEU A 85 5.81 -1.26 -4.24
C LEU A 85 5.26 -2.62 -4.64
N LYS A 86 6.13 -3.62 -4.74
CA LYS A 86 5.74 -4.93 -5.26
C LYS A 86 6.08 -6.04 -4.29
N ASP A 87 5.10 -6.89 -4.02
CA ASP A 87 5.30 -8.09 -3.20
C ASP A 87 5.27 -9.32 -4.10
N MET A 88 6.40 -9.95 -4.24
CA MET A 88 6.56 -11.09 -5.14
C MET A 88 5.83 -12.34 -4.65
N SER A 89 5.62 -12.47 -3.34
CA SER A 89 4.99 -13.67 -2.79
C SER A 89 3.46 -13.66 -2.88
N THR A 90 2.85 -12.48 -2.93
CA THR A 90 1.39 -12.34 -2.99
C THR A 90 0.88 -11.75 -4.29
N ASP A 91 1.78 -11.31 -5.16
CA ASP A 91 1.47 -10.60 -6.40
C ASP A 91 0.76 -9.27 -6.18
N ILE A 92 0.82 -8.71 -4.97
CA ILE A 92 0.23 -7.41 -4.67
C ILE A 92 1.16 -6.31 -5.17
N ASN A 93 0.56 -5.34 -5.85
CA ASN A 93 1.24 -4.17 -6.40
C ASN A 93 0.59 -2.91 -5.87
N VAL A 94 1.40 -2.00 -5.32
CA VAL A 94 0.92 -0.74 -4.77
C VAL A 94 1.66 0.42 -5.45
N PRO A 95 1.05 1.02 -6.48
CA PRO A 95 1.59 2.26 -7.06
C PRO A 95 1.43 3.40 -6.06
N VAL A 96 2.51 4.14 -5.84
CA VAL A 96 2.50 5.28 -4.92
C VAL A 96 3.18 6.47 -5.57
N VAL A 97 2.87 7.67 -5.08
CA VAL A 97 3.55 8.91 -5.48
C VAL A 97 4.03 9.62 -4.22
N LEU A 98 5.24 10.18 -4.28
CA LEU A 98 5.79 10.99 -3.20
C LEU A 98 5.46 12.46 -3.46
N LYS A 99 4.80 13.10 -2.50
CA LYS A 99 4.46 14.53 -2.56
C LYS A 99 5.03 15.25 -1.35
N TRP A 100 5.76 16.32 -1.61
CA TRP A 100 6.29 17.18 -0.55
C TRP A 100 5.21 18.19 -0.13
N ASP A 101 4.88 18.22 1.16
CA ASP A 101 3.83 19.09 1.68
C ASP A 101 4.37 20.37 2.35
N GLY A 102 5.69 20.58 2.29
CA GLY A 102 6.35 21.72 2.94
C GLY A 102 7.07 21.31 4.22
N LYS A 103 6.79 20.14 4.77
CA LYS A 103 7.40 19.63 6.00
C LYS A 103 7.93 18.21 5.86
N GLU A 104 7.18 17.37 5.17
CA GLU A 104 7.52 15.96 4.99
C GLU A 104 7.01 15.47 3.64
N PHE A 105 7.42 14.27 3.26
CA PHE A 105 6.85 13.61 2.09
C PHE A 105 5.62 12.83 2.50
N ASP A 106 4.56 12.93 1.69
CA ASP A 106 3.40 12.06 1.76
C ASP A 106 3.59 10.97 0.69
N MET A 107 3.57 9.72 1.12
CA MET A 107 3.59 8.58 0.20
C MET A 107 2.16 8.14 -0.02
N ILE A 108 1.60 8.56 -1.15
CA ILE A 108 0.17 8.46 -1.42
C ILE A 108 -0.10 7.25 -2.31
N ALA A 109 -0.89 6.31 -1.81
CA ALA A 109 -1.35 5.15 -2.56
C ALA A 109 -2.80 5.38 -2.98
N LYS A 110 -3.04 5.46 -4.29
CA LYS A 110 -4.37 5.68 -4.87
C LYS A 110 -5.03 4.40 -5.34
N THR A 111 -4.24 3.34 -5.52
CA THR A 111 -4.74 2.07 -6.02
C THR A 111 -3.88 0.93 -5.51
N VAL A 112 -4.38 -0.26 -5.64
CA VAL A 112 -3.70 -1.50 -5.28
C VAL A 112 -4.32 -2.61 -6.12
N MET A 113 -3.50 -3.60 -6.49
CA MET A 113 -4.01 -4.73 -7.24
C MET A 113 -3.19 -5.98 -6.98
N ARG A 114 -3.86 -7.11 -6.92
CA ARG A 114 -3.22 -8.42 -6.89
C ARG A 114 -3.16 -8.92 -8.34
N LYS A 115 -2.02 -8.73 -8.98
CA LYS A 115 -1.85 -9.10 -10.39
C LYS A 115 -0.44 -9.61 -10.63
N LYS A 116 -0.34 -10.84 -11.04
CA LYS A 116 0.93 -11.45 -11.44
C LYS A 116 1.45 -10.76 -12.71
N ASN A 117 2.76 -10.56 -12.77
CA ASN A 117 3.41 -9.93 -13.93
C ASN A 117 2.90 -8.52 -14.24
N PHE A 118 2.46 -7.79 -13.23
CA PHE A 118 2.09 -6.39 -13.38
C PHE A 118 3.30 -5.58 -13.84
N LYS A 119 3.12 -4.83 -14.93
CA LYS A 119 4.19 -3.99 -15.50
C LYS A 119 3.89 -2.53 -15.27
N SER A 120 4.91 -1.78 -14.91
CA SER A 120 4.84 -0.34 -14.73
C SER A 120 6.12 0.27 -15.26
N ARG A 121 6.03 1.52 -15.74
CA ARG A 121 7.20 2.28 -16.17
C ARG A 121 7.93 2.93 -15.00
N THR A 122 7.31 2.92 -13.83
CA THR A 122 7.89 3.53 -12.64
C THR A 122 8.94 2.62 -12.02
N LYS A 123 9.76 3.20 -11.14
CA LYS A 123 10.77 2.44 -10.42
C LYS A 123 10.10 1.44 -9.48
N LYS A 124 10.59 0.20 -9.49
CA LYS A 124 10.04 -0.89 -8.68
C LYS A 124 10.88 -1.13 -7.44
N TYR A 125 10.19 -1.30 -6.32
CA TYR A 125 10.79 -1.73 -5.06
C TYR A 125 10.10 -3.04 -4.65
N SER A 126 10.83 -4.15 -4.76
CA SER A 126 10.26 -5.49 -4.60
C SER A 126 10.71 -6.15 -3.30
N VAL A 127 9.78 -6.85 -2.69
CA VAL A 127 10.03 -7.70 -1.53
C VAL A 127 9.49 -9.10 -1.73
#